data_c2c869a2f160301e14f2328c5ac933b1
#
_entry.id   c2c869a2f160301e14f2328c5ac933b1
#
_cell.length_a   1.000
_cell.length_b   1.000
_cell.length_c   1.000
_cell.angle_alpha   90.00
_cell.angle_beta   90.00
_cell.angle_gamma   90.00
#
_symmetry.space_group_name_H-M   'P 1'
#
loop_
_entity.id
_entity.type
_entity.pdbx_description
1 polymer ?
#
loop_
_entity_poly.entity_id
_entity_poly.type
_entity_poly.pdbx_seq_one_letter_code
_entity_poly.pdbx_strand_id
1 'polypeptide(L)'
;DALAKSDGKKTEITIDVSAMANAAGGIMILGMAEDDNRAAAIDPIDRQEYPKEWLDQVIHSIQPRIPDVSILPVETTEPRVGVVYVMDIPKSITAHQARDNRYYRRYNFERLQMRHHEILDVMNRARLPDLELLLDYKTAHRQNDRHDYVLTLQVVNKAMVTAAHYKLEITFPHPAFGAR
;
A
#
# COMPACT_ATOMS: atom_id res chain seq x y z
N ASP A 1 -23.00 13.22 2.42
CA ASP A 1 -21.81 13.87 2.99
C ASP A 1 -20.71 12.84 3.21
N ALA A 2 -19.62 12.93 2.43
CA ALA A 2 -18.49 12.03 2.53
C ALA A 2 -17.77 12.11 3.89
N LEU A 3 -17.84 13.26 4.55
CA LEU A 3 -17.27 13.52 5.87
C LEU A 3 -18.32 14.09 6.81
N ALA A 4 -18.59 13.38 7.89
CA ALA A 4 -19.34 13.90 9.03
C ALA A 4 -18.44 13.80 10.28
N LYS A 5 -18.49 14.79 11.19
CA LYS A 5 -17.76 14.73 12.46
C LYS A 5 -18.36 13.73 13.46
N SER A 6 -19.23 12.83 12.98
CA SER A 6 -19.80 11.75 13.80
C SER A 6 -18.74 10.73 14.19
N ASP A 7 -18.92 10.08 15.33
CA ASP A 7 -18.02 9.01 15.76
C ASP A 7 -18.04 7.81 14.82
N GLY A 8 -19.16 7.54 14.17
CA GLY A 8 -19.26 6.51 13.15
C GLY A 8 -18.34 6.80 11.96
N LYS A 9 -18.34 8.03 11.44
CA LYS A 9 -17.51 8.41 10.30
C LYS A 9 -16.01 8.43 10.63
N LYS A 10 -15.64 8.90 11.82
CA LYS A 10 -14.26 8.79 12.32
C LYS A 10 -13.82 7.32 12.37
N THR A 11 -14.70 6.44 12.86
CA THR A 11 -14.42 5.00 12.91
C THR A 11 -14.23 4.42 11.51
N GLU A 12 -15.08 4.77 10.53
CA GLU A 12 -14.94 4.34 9.14
C GLU A 12 -13.58 4.74 8.55
N ILE A 13 -13.17 6.02 8.71
CA ILE A 13 -11.86 6.49 8.23
C ILE A 13 -10.73 5.66 8.86
N THR A 14 -10.78 5.40 10.17
CA THR A 14 -9.74 4.61 10.84
C THR A 14 -9.72 3.15 10.37
N ILE A 15 -10.87 2.57 10.07
CA ILE A 15 -10.97 1.21 9.50
C ILE A 15 -10.30 1.19 8.12
N ASP A 16 -10.62 2.13 7.24
CA ASP A 16 -10.06 2.17 5.89
C ASP A 16 -8.54 2.39 5.92
N VAL A 17 -8.06 3.37 6.69
CA VAL A 17 -6.64 3.68 6.82
C VAL A 17 -5.86 2.51 7.42
N SER A 18 -6.36 1.92 8.52
CA SER A 18 -5.70 0.76 9.13
C SER A 18 -5.72 -0.46 8.22
N ALA A 19 -6.81 -0.69 7.49
CA ALA A 19 -6.92 -1.81 6.55
C ALA A 19 -5.91 -1.69 5.40
N MET A 20 -5.67 -0.48 4.90
CA MET A 20 -4.64 -0.22 3.88
C MET A 20 -3.23 -0.45 4.44
N ALA A 21 -2.91 0.10 5.60
CA ALA A 21 -1.61 -0.07 6.24
C ALA A 21 -1.31 -1.56 6.57
N ASN A 22 -2.30 -2.29 7.04
CA ASN A 22 -2.19 -3.73 7.34
C ASN A 22 -2.06 -4.59 6.07
N ALA A 23 -2.43 -4.08 4.90
CA ALA A 23 -2.30 -4.76 3.62
C ALA A 23 -1.02 -4.34 2.87
N ALA A 24 -1.15 -3.61 1.79
CA ALA A 24 -0.06 -3.19 0.89
C ALA A 24 0.23 -1.69 0.96
N GLY A 25 -0.49 -0.94 1.81
CA GLY A 25 -0.57 0.51 1.73
C GLY A 25 -1.52 0.95 0.63
N GLY A 26 -1.46 2.21 0.24
CA GLY A 26 -2.23 2.75 -0.87
C GLY A 26 -2.56 4.22 -0.73
N ILE A 27 -3.31 4.73 -1.69
CA ILE A 27 -3.77 6.11 -1.72
C ILE A 27 -5.27 6.15 -1.45
N MET A 28 -5.68 7.00 -0.50
CA MET A 28 -7.07 7.31 -0.24
C MET A 28 -7.35 8.75 -0.64
N ILE A 29 -8.45 8.97 -1.35
CA ILE A 29 -8.88 10.31 -1.78
C ILE A 29 -10.22 10.63 -1.11
N LEU A 30 -10.29 11.75 -0.42
CA LEU A 30 -11.52 12.30 0.16
C LEU A 30 -11.90 13.58 -0.58
N GLY A 31 -13.16 13.74 -0.92
CA GLY A 31 -13.66 14.86 -1.73
C GLY A 31 -13.95 14.46 -3.17
N MET A 32 -14.24 13.16 -3.39
CA MET A 32 -14.71 12.61 -4.66
C MET A 32 -16.06 11.96 -4.45
N ALA A 33 -17.01 12.23 -5.34
CA ALA A 33 -18.25 11.48 -5.44
C ALA A 33 -18.01 10.18 -6.21
N GLU A 34 -18.63 9.11 -5.75
CA GLU A 34 -18.55 7.79 -6.37
C GLU A 34 -19.87 7.46 -7.06
N ASP A 35 -19.80 6.82 -8.22
CA ASP A 35 -20.90 6.20 -8.92
C ASP A 35 -20.46 4.79 -9.35
N ASP A 36 -21.21 3.78 -8.96
CA ASP A 36 -20.91 2.36 -9.22
C ASP A 36 -19.45 1.97 -8.84
N ASN A 37 -19.00 2.37 -7.64
CA ASN A 37 -17.65 2.16 -7.11
C ASN A 37 -16.53 2.78 -7.96
N ARG A 38 -16.84 3.80 -8.74
CA ARG A 38 -15.87 4.57 -9.53
C ARG A 38 -15.94 6.04 -9.16
N ALA A 39 -14.79 6.70 -9.20
CA ALA A 39 -14.73 8.15 -9.04
C ALA A 39 -15.49 8.81 -10.20
N ALA A 40 -16.59 9.50 -9.89
CA ALA A 40 -17.48 10.11 -10.88
C ALA A 40 -17.25 11.61 -11.03
N ALA A 41 -17.10 12.34 -9.93
CA ALA A 41 -16.94 13.78 -9.93
C ALA A 41 -16.13 14.26 -8.70
N ILE A 42 -15.54 15.43 -8.82
CA ILE A 42 -14.96 16.13 -7.68
C ILE A 42 -16.13 16.67 -6.82
N ASP A 43 -16.15 16.30 -5.55
CA ASP A 43 -17.09 16.79 -4.54
C ASP A 43 -16.28 17.33 -3.35
N PRO A 44 -15.78 18.58 -3.48
CA PRO A 44 -14.77 19.10 -2.57
C PRO A 44 -15.31 19.30 -1.17
N ILE A 45 -14.44 19.16 -0.21
CA ILE A 45 -14.70 19.27 1.21
C ILE A 45 -14.51 20.71 1.64
N ASP A 46 -15.35 21.23 2.54
CA ASP A 46 -15.12 22.51 3.17
C ASP A 46 -13.93 22.41 4.15
N ARG A 47 -12.84 23.08 3.80
CA ARG A 47 -11.61 23.10 4.59
C ARG A 47 -11.78 23.74 5.98
N GLN A 48 -12.71 24.69 6.13
CA GLN A 48 -12.96 25.32 7.42
C GLN A 48 -13.69 24.36 8.36
N GLU A 49 -14.61 23.58 7.83
CA GLU A 49 -15.31 22.56 8.60
C GLU A 49 -14.44 21.35 8.88
N TYR A 50 -13.66 20.86 7.88
CA TYR A 50 -12.81 19.67 8.00
C TYR A 50 -11.36 19.99 7.66
N PRO A 51 -10.62 20.67 8.57
CA PRO A 51 -9.23 20.98 8.36
C PRO A 51 -8.36 19.70 8.38
N LYS A 52 -7.18 19.77 7.76
CA LYS A 52 -6.21 18.66 7.74
C LYS A 52 -5.92 18.12 9.14
N GLU A 53 -5.81 19.02 10.12
CA GLU A 53 -5.50 18.70 11.52
C GLU A 53 -6.58 17.79 12.15
N TRP A 54 -7.82 17.94 11.73
CA TRP A 54 -8.90 17.04 12.17
C TRP A 54 -8.70 15.63 11.62
N LEU A 55 -8.32 15.48 10.35
CA LEU A 55 -7.98 14.17 9.77
C LEU A 55 -6.78 13.54 10.46
N ASP A 56 -5.73 14.33 10.72
CA ASP A 56 -4.56 13.87 11.48
C ASP A 56 -4.97 13.33 12.86
N GLN A 57 -5.83 14.05 13.60
CA GLN A 57 -6.34 13.59 14.89
C GLN A 57 -7.13 12.29 14.81
N VAL A 58 -7.96 12.14 13.78
CA VAL A 58 -8.71 10.88 13.54
C VAL A 58 -7.76 9.72 13.31
N ILE A 59 -6.77 9.90 12.44
CA ILE A 59 -5.78 8.86 12.12
C ILE A 59 -4.92 8.52 13.34
N HIS A 60 -4.57 9.49 14.18
CA HIS A 60 -3.81 9.28 15.40
C HIS A 60 -4.54 8.43 16.44
N SER A 61 -5.84 8.19 16.29
CA SER A 61 -6.58 7.25 17.15
C SER A 61 -6.34 5.77 16.80
N ILE A 62 -5.66 5.47 15.69
CA ILE A 62 -5.24 4.12 15.30
C ILE A 62 -4.08 3.67 16.20
N GLN A 63 -4.12 2.42 16.67
CA GLN A 63 -3.13 1.88 17.60
C GLN A 63 -2.44 0.60 17.06
N PRO A 64 -1.10 0.50 17.14
CA PRO A 64 -0.16 1.59 17.32
C PRO A 64 -0.29 2.63 16.18
N ARG A 65 0.26 3.83 16.36
CA ARG A 65 0.22 4.87 15.32
C ARG A 65 0.91 4.39 14.03
N ILE A 66 0.29 4.65 12.89
CA ILE A 66 0.90 4.39 11.58
C ILE A 66 1.94 5.49 11.31
N PRO A 67 3.22 5.13 11.10
CA PRO A 67 4.24 6.11 10.74
C PRO A 67 4.04 6.58 9.29
N ASP A 68 4.57 7.76 8.99
CA ASP A 68 4.75 8.30 7.63
C ASP A 68 3.48 8.41 6.77
N VAL A 69 2.29 8.45 7.39
CA VAL A 69 1.06 8.81 6.67
C VAL A 69 1.15 10.26 6.24
N SER A 70 1.03 10.50 4.95
CA SER A 70 1.05 11.84 4.36
C SER A 70 -0.36 12.26 3.95
N ILE A 71 -0.78 13.48 4.32
CA ILE A 71 -2.05 14.08 3.90
C ILE A 71 -1.74 15.34 3.11
N LEU A 72 -2.07 15.32 1.82
CA LEU A 72 -1.91 16.44 0.91
C LEU A 72 -3.27 17.07 0.62
N PRO A 73 -3.52 18.34 1.03
CA PRO A 73 -4.68 19.09 0.59
C PRO A 73 -4.44 19.62 -0.83
N VAL A 74 -5.39 19.35 -1.72
CA VAL A 74 -5.42 19.87 -3.09
C VAL A 74 -6.61 20.81 -3.21
N GLU A 75 -6.32 22.10 -3.36
CA GLU A 75 -7.34 23.14 -3.51
C GLU A 75 -8.06 22.98 -4.85
N THR A 76 -9.37 23.13 -4.84
CA THR A 76 -10.21 23.14 -6.04
C THR A 76 -10.71 24.55 -6.32
N THR A 77 -10.91 24.85 -7.61
CA THR A 77 -11.38 26.17 -8.09
C THR A 77 -12.82 26.07 -8.58
N GLU A 78 -13.40 27.22 -8.94
CA GLU A 78 -14.72 27.28 -9.55
C GLU A 78 -14.95 26.18 -10.63
N PRO A 79 -16.14 25.60 -10.72
CA PRO A 79 -17.36 25.98 -10.00
C PRO A 79 -17.55 25.33 -8.62
N ARG A 80 -16.64 24.48 -8.17
CA ARG A 80 -16.72 23.79 -6.88
C ARG A 80 -15.47 24.08 -6.05
N VAL A 81 -15.53 25.15 -5.28
CA VAL A 81 -14.42 25.58 -4.39
C VAL A 81 -14.42 24.75 -3.13
N GLY A 82 -13.23 24.29 -2.75
CA GLY A 82 -12.99 23.52 -1.53
C GLY A 82 -11.64 22.81 -1.58
N VAL A 83 -11.54 21.67 -0.92
CA VAL A 83 -10.32 20.87 -0.86
C VAL A 83 -10.61 19.38 -1.11
N VAL A 84 -9.73 18.74 -1.84
CA VAL A 84 -9.64 17.28 -1.94
C VAL A 84 -8.43 16.85 -1.14
N TYR A 85 -8.60 15.93 -0.20
CA TYR A 85 -7.48 15.37 0.55
C TYR A 85 -6.99 14.08 -0.10
N VAL A 86 -5.71 14.05 -0.44
CA VAL A 86 -5.01 12.85 -0.93
C VAL A 86 -4.17 12.34 0.22
N MET A 87 -4.47 11.15 0.70
CA MET A 87 -3.73 10.49 1.77
C MET A 87 -2.89 9.36 1.19
N ASP A 88 -1.58 9.43 1.38
CA ASP A 88 -0.65 8.34 1.10
C ASP A 88 -0.43 7.55 2.39
N ILE A 89 -0.80 6.28 2.35
CA ILE A 89 -0.78 5.37 3.49
C ILE A 89 0.24 4.28 3.20
N PRO A 90 1.37 4.27 3.91
CA PRO A 90 2.40 3.26 3.68
C PRO A 90 1.98 1.88 4.16
N LYS A 91 2.51 0.84 3.51
CA LYS A 91 2.45 -0.54 4.04
C LYS A 91 3.18 -0.59 5.36
N SER A 92 2.53 -1.10 6.39
CA SER A 92 3.14 -1.21 7.71
C SER A 92 3.84 -2.56 7.93
N ILE A 93 4.82 -2.54 8.81
CA ILE A 93 5.54 -3.72 9.30
C ILE A 93 4.92 -4.31 10.58
N THR A 94 3.89 -3.68 11.14
CA THR A 94 3.12 -4.17 12.28
C THR A 94 1.62 -4.03 12.04
N ALA A 95 0.80 -4.72 12.83
CA ALA A 95 -0.65 -4.64 12.71
C ALA A 95 -1.19 -3.42 13.47
N HIS A 96 -2.10 -2.69 12.83
CA HIS A 96 -2.76 -1.50 13.34
C HIS A 96 -4.23 -1.76 13.61
N GLN A 97 -4.66 -1.41 14.81
CA GLN A 97 -6.03 -1.55 15.30
C GLN A 97 -6.80 -0.26 15.04
N ALA A 98 -7.97 -0.36 14.41
CA ALA A 98 -8.85 0.78 14.21
C ALA A 98 -9.47 1.25 15.53
N ARG A 99 -10.16 2.40 15.51
CA ARG A 99 -10.78 3.03 16.69
C ARG A 99 -11.82 2.15 17.38
N ASP A 100 -12.42 1.19 16.66
CA ASP A 100 -13.37 0.21 17.19
C ASP A 100 -12.70 -1.00 17.90
N ASN A 101 -11.38 -0.93 18.10
CA ASN A 101 -10.54 -1.96 18.69
C ASN A 101 -10.49 -3.28 17.88
N ARG A 102 -10.66 -3.19 16.56
CA ARG A 102 -10.55 -4.33 15.66
C ARG A 102 -9.45 -4.09 14.63
N TYR A 103 -8.94 -5.19 14.07
CA TYR A 103 -7.95 -5.18 13.00
C TYR A 103 -8.64 -5.47 11.68
N TYR A 104 -8.30 -4.68 10.65
CA TYR A 104 -8.84 -4.82 9.31
C TYR A 104 -7.72 -4.93 8.30
N ARG A 105 -7.99 -5.61 7.17
CA ARG A 105 -7.13 -5.62 5.99
C ARG A 105 -7.95 -5.30 4.76
N ARG A 106 -7.32 -4.70 3.76
CA ARG A 106 -7.91 -4.52 2.45
C ARG A 106 -7.58 -5.72 1.58
N TYR A 107 -8.61 -6.26 0.94
CA TYR A 107 -8.49 -7.31 -0.06
C TYR A 107 -9.32 -6.89 -1.28
N ASN A 108 -8.66 -6.64 -2.42
CA ASN A 108 -9.27 -5.98 -3.57
C ASN A 108 -9.95 -4.67 -3.17
N PHE A 109 -11.27 -4.58 -3.35
CA PHE A 109 -12.08 -3.39 -3.01
C PHE A 109 -12.76 -3.47 -1.64
N GLU A 110 -12.60 -4.59 -0.93
CA GLU A 110 -13.27 -4.83 0.34
C GLU A 110 -12.34 -4.65 1.55
N ARG A 111 -12.91 -4.21 2.64
CA ARG A 111 -12.28 -4.20 3.97
C ARG A 111 -12.80 -5.37 4.78
N LEU A 112 -11.91 -6.25 5.18
CA LEU A 112 -12.24 -7.47 5.91
C LEU A 112 -11.64 -7.42 7.31
N GLN A 113 -12.40 -7.84 8.32
CA GLN A 113 -11.87 -8.00 9.66
C GLN A 113 -10.85 -9.15 9.65
N MET A 114 -9.66 -8.89 10.23
CA MET A 114 -8.56 -9.85 10.28
C MET A 114 -8.82 -10.92 11.34
N ARG A 115 -8.47 -12.16 11.01
CA ARG A 115 -8.42 -13.27 11.94
C ARG A 115 -7.10 -13.26 12.70
N HIS A 116 -7.04 -13.99 13.80
CA HIS A 116 -5.86 -14.04 14.68
C HIS A 116 -4.54 -14.35 13.95
N HIS A 117 -4.52 -15.37 13.08
CA HIS A 117 -3.32 -15.72 12.32
C HIS A 117 -2.87 -14.60 11.38
N GLU A 118 -3.82 -13.89 10.73
CA GLU A 118 -3.51 -12.77 9.83
C GLU A 118 -2.89 -11.59 10.58
N ILE A 119 -3.35 -11.34 11.81
CA ILE A 119 -2.77 -10.31 12.69
C ILE A 119 -1.33 -10.68 13.05
N LEU A 120 -1.08 -11.94 13.41
CA LEU A 120 0.27 -12.43 13.70
C LEU A 120 1.19 -12.34 12.49
N ASP A 121 0.70 -12.66 11.29
CA ASP A 121 1.46 -12.54 10.04
C ASP A 121 1.92 -11.11 9.79
N VAL A 122 1.02 -10.13 9.98
CA VAL A 122 1.38 -8.71 9.84
C VAL A 122 2.35 -8.26 10.93
N MET A 123 2.17 -8.68 12.17
CA MET A 123 3.06 -8.35 13.30
C MET A 123 4.47 -8.95 13.14
N ASN A 124 4.59 -10.05 12.41
CA ASN A 124 5.86 -10.72 12.16
C ASN A 124 6.56 -10.23 10.89
N ARG A 125 5.97 -9.33 10.11
CA ARG A 125 6.61 -8.77 8.89
C ARG A 125 8.00 -8.18 9.17
N ALA A 126 8.15 -7.48 10.30
CA ALA A 126 9.44 -6.91 10.71
C ALA A 126 10.50 -7.95 11.09
N ARG A 127 10.11 -9.21 11.28
CA ARG A 127 10.99 -10.32 11.71
C ARG A 127 11.38 -11.25 10.57
N LEU A 128 10.78 -11.08 9.40
CA LEU A 128 11.05 -11.91 8.23
C LEU A 128 11.79 -11.10 7.17
N PRO A 129 12.78 -11.69 6.48
CA PRO A 129 13.38 -11.06 5.32
C PRO A 129 12.37 -10.92 4.20
N ASP A 130 12.38 -9.79 3.50
CA ASP A 130 11.56 -9.51 2.31
C ASP A 130 12.49 -9.53 1.09
N LEU A 131 12.53 -10.68 0.43
CA LEU A 131 13.44 -10.90 -0.70
C LEU A 131 12.72 -10.63 -2.03
N GLU A 132 13.29 -9.75 -2.82
CA GLU A 132 12.89 -9.49 -4.20
C GLU A 132 13.95 -10.00 -5.17
N LEU A 133 13.50 -10.68 -6.22
CA LEU A 133 14.36 -11.11 -7.32
C LEU A 133 14.20 -10.13 -8.49
N LEU A 134 15.26 -9.43 -8.82
CA LEU A 134 15.36 -8.60 -10.01
C LEU A 134 16.06 -9.37 -11.11
N LEU A 135 15.46 -9.37 -12.28
CA LEU A 135 15.98 -10.01 -13.47
C LEU A 135 16.24 -8.96 -14.54
N ASP A 136 17.47 -8.87 -15.01
CA ASP A 136 17.85 -8.07 -16.17
C ASP A 136 18.56 -8.95 -17.19
N TYR A 137 18.33 -8.72 -18.48
CA TYR A 137 19.03 -9.43 -19.54
C TYR A 137 19.51 -8.44 -20.59
N LYS A 138 20.73 -8.65 -21.09
CA LYS A 138 21.34 -7.86 -22.14
C LYS A 138 21.95 -8.77 -23.21
N THR A 139 21.83 -8.37 -24.47
CA THR A 139 22.57 -9.02 -25.54
C THR A 139 24.03 -8.66 -25.43
N ALA A 140 24.90 -9.62 -25.18
CA ALA A 140 26.33 -9.40 -24.99
C ALA A 140 27.07 -9.38 -26.33
N HIS A 141 26.71 -10.27 -27.25
CA HIS A 141 27.37 -10.39 -28.55
C HIS A 141 26.40 -10.88 -29.62
N ARG A 142 26.60 -10.39 -30.86
CA ARG A 142 25.85 -10.85 -32.02
C ARG A 142 26.85 -11.15 -33.12
N GLN A 143 27.06 -12.44 -33.45
CA GLN A 143 27.93 -12.87 -34.52
C GLN A 143 27.30 -14.08 -35.22
N ASN A 144 27.15 -14.01 -36.55
CA ASN A 144 26.73 -15.12 -37.43
C ASN A 144 25.59 -15.98 -36.86
N ASP A 145 24.37 -15.50 -36.78
CA ASP A 145 23.18 -16.22 -36.28
C ASP A 145 23.24 -16.69 -34.81
N ARG A 146 24.27 -16.30 -34.08
CA ARG A 146 24.43 -16.58 -32.67
C ARG A 146 24.19 -15.33 -31.86
N HIS A 147 23.31 -15.44 -30.85
CA HIS A 147 23.04 -14.37 -29.90
C HIS A 147 23.43 -14.85 -28.49
N ASP A 148 24.45 -14.19 -27.93
CA ASP A 148 24.83 -14.42 -26.54
C ASP A 148 24.09 -13.40 -25.66
N TYR A 149 23.47 -13.90 -24.60
CA TYR A 149 22.75 -13.09 -23.63
C TYR A 149 23.44 -13.19 -22.28
N VAL A 150 23.56 -12.06 -21.62
CA VAL A 150 23.96 -12.01 -20.19
C VAL A 150 22.69 -11.82 -19.38
N LEU A 151 22.41 -12.79 -18.52
CA LEU A 151 21.33 -12.76 -17.57
C LEU A 151 21.90 -12.33 -16.22
N THR A 152 21.46 -11.19 -15.70
CA THR A 152 21.82 -10.71 -14.37
C THR A 152 20.66 -10.95 -13.42
N LEU A 153 20.94 -11.70 -12.36
CA LEU A 153 20.00 -11.98 -11.28
C LEU A 153 20.51 -11.24 -10.03
N GLN A 154 19.64 -10.38 -9.49
CA GLN A 154 19.94 -9.68 -8.26
C GLN A 154 18.88 -10.01 -7.22
N VAL A 155 19.30 -10.51 -6.06
CA VAL A 155 18.44 -10.72 -4.89
C VAL A 155 18.59 -9.51 -3.98
N VAL A 156 17.50 -8.80 -3.75
CA VAL A 156 17.46 -7.61 -2.88
C VAL A 156 16.62 -7.94 -1.66
N ASN A 157 17.17 -7.72 -0.48
CA ASN A 157 16.40 -7.81 0.77
C ASN A 157 15.89 -6.42 1.14
N LYS A 158 14.58 -6.21 1.07
CA LYS A 158 13.92 -4.94 1.42
C LYS A 158 13.64 -4.79 2.91
N ALA A 159 13.76 -5.88 3.69
CA ALA A 159 13.60 -5.84 5.13
C ALA A 159 14.92 -5.51 5.84
N MET A 160 14.80 -5.03 7.07
CA MET A 160 15.97 -4.79 7.96
C MET A 160 16.50 -6.07 8.60
N VAL A 161 15.83 -7.20 8.39
CA VAL A 161 16.20 -8.52 8.94
C VAL A 161 17.06 -9.27 7.94
N THR A 162 18.19 -9.79 8.40
CA THR A 162 19.10 -10.58 7.56
C THR A 162 18.46 -11.87 7.09
N ALA A 163 18.51 -12.13 5.78
CA ALA A 163 18.18 -13.43 5.21
C ALA A 163 19.38 -14.38 5.39
N ALA A 164 19.39 -15.17 6.46
CA ALA A 164 20.53 -16.04 6.78
C ALA A 164 20.65 -17.23 5.83
N HIS A 165 19.52 -17.78 5.35
CA HIS A 165 19.46 -18.92 4.45
C HIS A 165 18.39 -18.72 3.40
N TYR A 166 18.77 -18.75 2.12
CA TYR A 166 17.84 -18.78 1.00
C TYR A 166 18.41 -19.68 -0.11
N LYS A 167 17.50 -20.28 -0.88
CA LYS A 167 17.83 -21.09 -2.06
C LYS A 167 17.26 -20.40 -3.29
N LEU A 168 18.10 -20.17 -4.29
CA LEU A 168 17.67 -19.74 -5.61
C LEU A 168 17.83 -20.93 -6.55
N GLU A 169 16.73 -21.33 -7.21
CA GLU A 169 16.73 -22.39 -8.20
C GLU A 169 16.32 -21.82 -9.56
N ILE A 170 17.19 -21.97 -10.56
CA ILE A 170 16.96 -21.46 -11.90
C ILE A 170 16.85 -22.65 -12.84
N THR A 171 15.68 -22.84 -13.44
CA THR A 171 15.44 -23.91 -14.40
C THR A 171 15.31 -23.33 -15.80
N PHE A 172 16.14 -23.80 -16.71
CA PHE A 172 16.06 -23.46 -18.12
C PHE A 172 15.36 -24.59 -18.88
N PRO A 173 14.30 -24.29 -19.66
CA PRO A 173 13.66 -25.33 -20.45
C PRO A 173 14.64 -25.84 -21.54
N HIS A 174 14.82 -27.14 -21.62
CA HIS A 174 15.55 -27.81 -22.71
C HIS A 174 14.71 -27.72 -24.00
N PRO A 175 15.25 -27.35 -25.17
CA PRO A 175 16.64 -27.28 -25.64
C PRO A 175 17.15 -25.85 -25.95
N ALA A 176 16.70 -24.84 -25.24
CA ALA A 176 17.07 -23.43 -25.54
C ALA A 176 18.55 -23.12 -25.33
N PHE A 177 19.26 -23.98 -24.61
CA PHE A 177 20.69 -23.82 -24.34
C PHE A 177 21.40 -25.04 -24.91
N GLY A 178 22.09 -24.85 -26.06
CA GLY A 178 23.01 -25.85 -26.58
C GLY A 178 24.11 -26.13 -25.57
N ALA A 179 24.14 -27.32 -24.99
CA ALA A 179 25.26 -27.76 -24.20
C ALA A 179 26.50 -27.84 -25.12
N ARG A 180 27.60 -27.24 -24.67
CA ARG A 180 28.95 -27.56 -25.13
C ARG A 180 29.63 -28.35 -24.04
#